data_95598ac96c74a86ea148d3b88372c55a
#
_entry.id   95598ac96c74a86ea148d3b88372c55a
#
_cell.length_a   1.000
_cell.length_b   1.000
_cell.length_c   1.000
_cell.angle_alpha   90.00
_cell.angle_beta   90.00
_cell.angle_gamma   90.00
#
_symmetry.space_group_name_H-M   'P 1'
#
loop_
_entity.id
_entity.type
_entity.pdbx_description
1 polymer ?
#
loop_
_entity_poly.entity_id
_entity_poly.type
_entity_poly.pdbx_seq_one_letter_code
_entity_poly.pdbx_strand_id
1 'polypeptide(L)'
;MVLALLGAAWAQAEDTPASSATAAAPAAGGGGGGDVSKTPPEVVGAAAKGTLKDPYKDDNADIDAQGHKLFLQYSCNGCHGGTGGGGICPHIINDVWVYDGDDDTLFRLVTLGSVGLQAAGYMRKGHENVVAPMPPFGQLIPTADDLWKIITFVRSAYKGSPSRKFGN
;
A
#
# COMPACT_ATOMS: atom_id res chain seq x y z
N MET A 1 6.12 -65.27 -37.19
CA MET A 1 5.41 -64.06 -36.78
C MET A 1 5.94 -63.69 -35.39
N VAL A 2 6.88 -62.78 -35.34
CA VAL A 2 7.53 -62.35 -34.08
C VAL A 2 7.03 -60.94 -33.79
N LEU A 3 6.27 -60.77 -32.68
CA LEU A 3 5.76 -59.49 -32.21
C LEU A 3 6.84 -58.83 -31.38
N ALA A 4 7.38 -57.71 -31.84
CA ALA A 4 8.28 -56.86 -31.08
C ALA A 4 7.46 -55.88 -30.21
N LEU A 5 7.57 -55.96 -28.88
CA LEU A 5 7.02 -55.02 -27.92
C LEU A 5 8.00 -53.86 -27.76
N LEU A 6 7.60 -52.68 -28.25
CA LEU A 6 8.30 -51.41 -27.98
C LEU A 6 7.87 -50.89 -26.59
N GLY A 7 8.80 -50.97 -25.63
CA GLY A 7 8.66 -50.36 -24.35
C GLY A 7 8.97 -48.82 -24.45
N ALA A 8 7.98 -48.00 -24.19
CA ALA A 8 8.17 -46.55 -24.03
C ALA A 8 8.68 -46.26 -22.61
N ALA A 9 9.92 -45.81 -22.50
CA ALA A 9 10.48 -45.29 -21.24
C ALA A 9 9.94 -43.85 -21.02
N TRP A 10 9.16 -43.69 -19.97
CA TRP A 10 8.74 -42.36 -19.50
C TRP A 10 9.86 -41.79 -18.63
N ALA A 11 10.51 -40.76 -19.11
CA ALA A 11 11.46 -39.98 -18.33
C ALA A 11 10.68 -39.17 -17.30
N GLN A 12 10.89 -39.48 -16.03
CA GLN A 12 10.42 -38.63 -14.92
C GLN A 12 11.30 -37.39 -14.87
N ALA A 13 10.70 -36.22 -15.09
CA ALA A 13 11.34 -34.96 -14.79
C ALA A 13 11.37 -34.78 -13.26
N GLU A 14 12.56 -34.75 -12.70
CA GLU A 14 12.79 -34.43 -11.30
C GLU A 14 12.45 -32.95 -11.07
N ASP A 15 11.36 -32.72 -10.33
CA ASP A 15 11.01 -31.40 -9.79
C ASP A 15 12.07 -30.96 -8.77
N THR A 16 12.93 -30.08 -9.19
CA THR A 16 13.83 -29.36 -8.29
C THR A 16 12.98 -28.35 -7.49
N PRO A 17 12.93 -28.41 -6.15
CA PRO A 17 12.19 -27.43 -5.39
C PRO A 17 12.85 -26.06 -5.57
N ALA A 18 12.09 -25.11 -6.10
CA ALA A 18 12.49 -23.71 -6.17
C ALA A 18 12.82 -23.21 -4.77
N SER A 19 14.11 -22.92 -4.57
CA SER A 19 14.61 -22.25 -3.37
C SER A 19 13.85 -20.95 -3.18
N SER A 20 12.98 -20.91 -2.18
CA SER A 20 12.35 -19.68 -1.71
C SER A 20 13.45 -18.79 -1.13
N ALA A 21 14.00 -17.90 -1.95
CA ALA A 21 14.81 -16.81 -1.47
C ALA A 21 13.91 -15.91 -0.62
N THR A 22 13.98 -16.10 0.70
CA THR A 22 13.47 -15.15 1.68
C THR A 22 14.25 -13.85 1.47
N ALA A 23 13.66 -12.91 0.74
CA ALA A 23 14.18 -11.56 0.65
C ALA A 23 14.19 -10.99 2.06
N ALA A 24 15.39 -10.82 2.63
CA ALA A 24 15.55 -10.15 3.91
C ALA A 24 14.94 -8.76 3.79
N ALA A 25 13.94 -8.47 4.62
CA ALA A 25 13.38 -7.14 4.75
C ALA A 25 14.52 -6.18 5.12
N PRO A 26 14.65 -5.02 4.45
CA PRO A 26 15.63 -4.03 4.85
C PRO A 26 15.35 -3.62 6.29
N ALA A 27 16.39 -3.64 7.14
CA ALA A 27 16.31 -3.24 8.53
C ALA A 27 15.67 -1.84 8.60
N ALA A 28 14.52 -1.73 9.30
CA ALA A 28 13.82 -0.49 9.52
C ALA A 28 14.76 0.47 10.26
N GLY A 29 15.27 1.45 9.54
CA GLY A 29 15.95 2.60 10.15
C GLY A 29 14.94 3.32 11.03
N GLY A 30 15.31 3.59 12.29
CA GLY A 30 14.45 4.18 13.30
C GLY A 30 14.02 5.62 12.99
N GLY A 31 13.09 5.76 12.07
CA GLY A 31 12.31 6.97 11.82
C GLY A 31 10.87 6.68 12.22
N GLY A 32 10.15 7.67 12.71
CA GLY A 32 8.85 7.63 13.38
C GLY A 32 7.67 6.89 12.74
N GLY A 33 7.91 5.87 11.90
CA GLY A 33 6.90 5.06 11.23
C GLY A 33 6.10 4.11 12.13
N GLY A 34 6.40 4.15 13.44
CA GLY A 34 5.87 3.17 14.37
C GLY A 34 6.55 1.82 14.22
N ASP A 35 6.07 0.82 14.94
CA ASP A 35 6.54 -0.56 14.80
C ASP A 35 5.91 -1.16 13.54
N VAL A 36 6.69 -1.25 12.47
CA VAL A 36 6.22 -1.70 11.15
C VAL A 36 5.76 -3.16 11.12
N SER A 37 6.12 -3.97 12.12
CA SER A 37 5.68 -5.36 12.26
C SER A 37 4.26 -5.50 12.82
N LYS A 38 3.73 -4.45 13.43
CA LYS A 38 2.39 -4.42 13.99
C LYS A 38 1.34 -4.14 12.92
N THR A 39 0.09 -4.43 13.31
CA THR A 39 -1.06 -4.07 12.46
C THR A 39 -1.24 -2.54 12.42
N PRO A 40 -1.77 -2.00 11.30
CA PRO A 40 -2.03 -0.56 11.21
C PRO A 40 -2.87 0.03 12.36
N PRO A 41 -3.94 -0.63 12.87
CA PRO A 41 -4.68 -0.14 14.03
C PRO A 41 -3.86 -0.05 15.32
N GLU A 42 -2.96 -1.02 15.58
CA GLU A 42 -2.07 -0.97 16.74
C GLU A 42 -1.10 0.21 16.66
N VAL A 43 -0.54 0.47 15.47
CA VAL A 43 0.34 1.63 15.24
C VAL A 43 -0.42 2.93 15.45
N VAL A 44 -1.63 3.06 14.89
CA VAL A 44 -2.48 4.25 15.07
C VAL A 44 -2.85 4.46 16.54
N GLY A 45 -3.16 3.39 17.28
CA GLY A 45 -3.51 3.44 18.70
C GLY A 45 -2.35 3.86 19.62
N ALA A 46 -1.11 3.56 19.21
CA ALA A 46 0.09 3.88 19.99
C ALA A 46 0.69 5.26 19.66
N ALA A 47 0.45 5.79 18.45
CA ALA A 47 1.07 7.01 17.95
C ALA A 47 0.21 8.26 18.23
N ALA A 48 0.83 9.32 18.71
CA ALA A 48 0.18 10.62 18.79
C ALA A 48 -0.18 11.15 17.40
N LYS A 49 -1.21 11.99 17.32
CA LYS A 49 -1.64 12.62 16.07
C LYS A 49 -0.51 13.45 15.45
N GLY A 50 -0.26 13.27 14.15
CA GLY A 50 0.74 14.01 13.39
C GLY A 50 2.17 13.49 13.55
N THR A 51 2.40 12.34 14.22
CA THR A 51 3.75 11.87 14.51
C THR A 51 4.24 10.74 13.63
N LEU A 52 3.36 10.05 12.92
CA LEU A 52 3.76 8.96 12.03
C LEU A 52 4.55 9.49 10.84
N LYS A 53 5.62 8.78 10.49
CA LYS A 53 6.49 9.09 9.36
C LYS A 53 6.74 7.85 8.53
N ASP A 54 6.66 7.99 7.22
CA ASP A 54 6.97 6.92 6.29
C ASP A 54 8.46 6.53 6.43
N PRO A 55 8.77 5.26 6.71
CA PRO A 55 10.16 4.80 6.78
C PRO A 55 10.81 4.69 5.40
N TYR A 56 10.04 4.78 4.33
CA TYR A 56 10.52 4.66 2.96
C TYR A 56 10.65 6.02 2.29
N LYS A 57 11.55 6.08 1.30
CA LYS A 57 11.67 7.24 0.41
C LYS A 57 10.80 7.05 -0.81
N ASP A 58 10.15 8.10 -1.26
CA ASP A 58 9.23 8.09 -2.41
C ASP A 58 9.89 7.76 -3.77
N ASP A 59 11.21 7.81 -3.88
CA ASP A 59 11.97 7.49 -5.09
C ASP A 59 12.53 6.07 -5.10
N ASN A 60 12.10 5.22 -4.18
CA ASN A 60 12.53 3.83 -4.09
C ASN A 60 11.68 2.95 -4.99
N ALA A 61 12.18 2.67 -6.20
CA ALA A 61 11.47 1.88 -7.22
C ALA A 61 11.06 0.47 -6.76
N ASP A 62 11.85 -0.18 -5.90
CA ASP A 62 11.53 -1.53 -5.40
C ASP A 62 10.37 -1.48 -4.40
N ILE A 63 10.36 -0.49 -3.52
CA ILE A 63 9.25 -0.28 -2.57
C ILE A 63 7.99 0.15 -3.32
N ASP A 64 8.11 1.02 -4.32
CA ASP A 64 7.02 1.45 -5.18
C ASP A 64 6.35 0.25 -5.89
N ALA A 65 7.13 -0.64 -6.49
CA ALA A 65 6.62 -1.84 -7.13
C ALA A 65 5.93 -2.80 -6.15
N GLN A 66 6.47 -2.98 -4.94
CA GLN A 66 5.83 -3.77 -3.88
C GLN A 66 4.53 -3.11 -3.43
N GLY A 67 4.53 -1.80 -3.21
CA GLY A 67 3.35 -1.02 -2.83
C GLY A 67 2.24 -1.09 -3.88
N HIS A 68 2.57 -0.99 -5.17
CA HIS A 68 1.61 -1.17 -6.25
C HIS A 68 0.98 -2.57 -6.24
N LYS A 69 1.78 -3.61 -6.05
CA LYS A 69 1.28 -4.98 -5.93
C LYS A 69 0.29 -5.12 -4.76
N LEU A 70 0.63 -4.58 -3.60
CA LEU A 70 -0.24 -4.58 -2.41
C LEU A 70 -1.51 -3.75 -2.64
N PHE A 71 -1.42 -2.59 -3.28
CA PHE A 71 -2.55 -1.74 -3.67
C PHE A 71 -3.58 -2.52 -4.53
N LEU A 72 -3.11 -3.32 -5.48
CA LEU A 72 -3.96 -4.20 -6.28
C LEU A 72 -4.52 -5.36 -5.44
N GLN A 73 -3.69 -5.97 -4.61
CA GLN A 73 -4.05 -7.13 -3.77
C GLN A 73 -5.17 -6.78 -2.78
N TYR A 74 -5.13 -5.60 -2.17
CA TYR A 74 -6.18 -5.11 -1.24
C TYR A 74 -7.33 -4.40 -1.95
N SER A 75 -7.42 -4.53 -3.28
CA SER A 75 -8.52 -4.02 -4.11
C SER A 75 -8.71 -2.50 -4.07
N CYS A 76 -7.68 -1.73 -3.70
CA CYS A 76 -7.71 -0.27 -3.71
C CYS A 76 -7.99 0.27 -5.13
N ASN A 77 -7.52 -0.46 -6.15
CA ASN A 77 -7.75 -0.17 -7.56
C ASN A 77 -9.23 -0.21 -7.98
N GLY A 78 -10.09 -0.94 -7.25
CA GLY A 78 -11.53 -0.98 -7.54
C GLY A 78 -12.20 0.38 -7.44
N CYS A 79 -11.72 1.21 -6.54
CA CYS A 79 -12.16 2.60 -6.35
C CYS A 79 -11.26 3.61 -7.06
N HIS A 80 -9.94 3.51 -6.85
CA HIS A 80 -8.96 4.53 -7.26
C HIS A 80 -8.35 4.30 -8.65
N GLY A 81 -8.71 3.21 -9.32
CA GLY A 81 -8.08 2.79 -10.59
C GLY A 81 -6.71 2.15 -10.39
N GLY A 82 -6.26 1.33 -11.35
CA GLY A 82 -5.05 0.50 -11.22
C GLY A 82 -3.75 1.28 -11.01
N THR A 83 -3.71 2.52 -11.50
CA THR A 83 -2.57 3.44 -11.36
C THR A 83 -2.92 4.73 -10.62
N GLY A 84 -4.06 4.73 -9.89
CA GLY A 84 -4.50 5.89 -9.14
C GLY A 84 -5.20 6.99 -9.94
N GLY A 85 -5.48 6.74 -11.22
CA GLY A 85 -6.16 7.71 -12.11
C GLY A 85 -7.64 7.90 -11.82
N GLY A 86 -8.15 7.33 -10.73
CA GLY A 86 -9.55 7.46 -10.31
C GLY A 86 -10.47 6.42 -10.93
N GLY A 87 -11.70 6.44 -10.45
CA GLY A 87 -12.81 5.62 -10.86
C GLY A 87 -14.05 6.24 -10.21
N ILE A 88 -14.74 5.49 -9.35
CA ILE A 88 -15.83 6.01 -8.52
C ILE A 88 -15.34 6.80 -7.30
N CYS A 89 -14.05 6.71 -6.97
CA CYS A 89 -13.41 7.41 -5.86
C CYS A 89 -12.42 8.46 -6.38
N PRO A 90 -12.01 9.44 -5.53
CA PRO A 90 -11.06 10.47 -5.90
C PRO A 90 -9.78 9.93 -6.51
N HIS A 91 -9.24 10.68 -7.48
CA HIS A 91 -7.94 10.40 -8.05
C HIS A 91 -6.85 10.57 -6.97
N ILE A 92 -5.91 9.62 -6.91
CA ILE A 92 -4.73 9.75 -6.03
C ILE A 92 -3.57 10.48 -6.74
N ILE A 93 -3.75 10.86 -8.01
CA ILE A 93 -2.78 11.63 -8.81
C ILE A 93 -3.04 13.14 -8.77
N ASN A 94 -4.08 13.60 -8.06
CA ASN A 94 -4.50 15.01 -8.04
C ASN A 94 -3.52 15.92 -7.30
N ASP A 95 -3.54 17.21 -7.65
CA ASP A 95 -2.71 18.25 -7.03
C ASP A 95 -3.05 18.47 -5.54
N VAL A 96 -4.32 18.36 -5.17
CA VAL A 96 -4.77 18.47 -3.78
C VAL A 96 -5.57 17.24 -3.40
N TRP A 97 -5.07 16.47 -2.45
CA TRP A 97 -5.81 15.35 -1.90
C TRP A 97 -6.86 15.79 -0.87
N VAL A 98 -7.94 15.00 -0.74
CA VAL A 98 -9.11 15.36 0.07
C VAL A 98 -8.77 15.70 1.51
N TYR A 99 -7.83 14.98 2.13
CA TYR A 99 -7.44 15.18 3.53
C TYR A 99 -6.01 15.70 3.73
N ASP A 100 -5.16 15.55 2.79
CA ASP A 100 -3.76 15.95 2.73
C ASP A 100 -2.84 14.80 2.31
N GLY A 101 -1.55 15.14 2.04
CA GLY A 101 -0.53 14.19 1.59
C GLY A 101 0.52 13.83 2.65
N ASP A 102 0.39 14.33 3.89
CA ASP A 102 1.34 14.00 4.93
C ASP A 102 1.25 12.54 5.38
N ASP A 103 2.35 12.01 5.91
CA ASP A 103 2.50 10.61 6.29
C ASP A 103 1.43 10.13 7.25
N ASP A 104 1.24 10.88 8.33
CA ASP A 104 0.31 10.53 9.40
C ASP A 104 -1.13 10.50 8.92
N THR A 105 -1.52 11.52 8.13
CA THR A 105 -2.86 11.62 7.57
C THR A 105 -3.17 10.47 6.61
N LEU A 106 -2.25 10.15 5.69
CA LEU A 106 -2.44 9.04 4.75
C LEU A 106 -2.51 7.69 5.46
N PHE A 107 -1.61 7.44 6.41
CA PHE A 107 -1.60 6.20 7.16
C PHE A 107 -2.91 5.99 7.94
N ARG A 108 -3.37 7.03 8.64
CA ARG A 108 -4.63 6.99 9.40
C ARG A 108 -5.86 6.93 8.49
N LEU A 109 -5.83 7.60 7.33
CA LEU A 109 -6.93 7.55 6.37
C LEU A 109 -7.19 6.11 5.90
N VAL A 110 -6.15 5.41 5.49
CA VAL A 110 -6.29 4.02 5.04
C VAL A 110 -6.67 3.10 6.20
N THR A 111 -6.08 3.33 7.37
CA THR A 111 -6.34 2.50 8.56
C THR A 111 -7.78 2.65 9.07
N LEU A 112 -8.26 3.89 9.23
CA LEU A 112 -9.53 4.23 9.91
C LEU A 112 -10.70 4.43 8.95
N GLY A 113 -10.41 4.60 7.67
CA GLY A 113 -11.37 5.13 6.70
C GLY A 113 -11.67 6.60 6.91
N SER A 114 -12.39 7.23 5.97
CA SER A 114 -12.64 8.67 6.03
C SER A 114 -13.53 9.08 7.20
N VAL A 115 -14.49 8.25 7.61
CA VAL A 115 -15.36 8.54 8.76
C VAL A 115 -14.56 8.48 10.07
N GLY A 116 -13.74 7.43 10.26
CA GLY A 116 -12.88 7.30 11.43
C GLY A 116 -11.82 8.39 11.52
N LEU A 117 -11.24 8.78 10.36
CA LEU A 117 -10.29 9.88 10.29
C LEU A 117 -10.90 11.21 10.73
N GLN A 118 -12.12 11.53 10.27
CA GLN A 118 -12.83 12.74 10.70
C GLN A 118 -13.18 12.71 12.19
N ALA A 119 -13.62 11.55 12.70
CA ALA A 119 -13.87 11.38 14.14
C ALA A 119 -12.60 11.58 14.99
N ALA A 120 -11.41 11.29 14.43
CA ALA A 120 -10.12 11.57 15.05
C ALA A 120 -9.67 13.04 14.87
N GLY A 121 -10.54 13.92 14.37
CA GLY A 121 -10.30 15.36 14.27
C GLY A 121 -9.45 15.79 13.08
N TYR A 122 -9.39 14.99 12.01
CA TYR A 122 -8.77 15.41 10.75
C TYR A 122 -9.84 16.05 9.85
N MET A 123 -9.48 17.17 9.24
CA MET A 123 -10.41 17.95 8.40
C MET A 123 -10.11 17.76 6.92
N ARG A 124 -11.15 17.83 6.10
CA ARG A 124 -10.98 17.89 4.65
C ARG A 124 -10.27 19.19 4.25
N LYS A 125 -9.32 19.07 3.34
CA LYS A 125 -8.60 20.20 2.72
C LYS A 125 -8.98 20.35 1.24
N GLY A 126 -9.18 19.24 0.53
CA GLY A 126 -9.63 19.25 -0.87
C GLY A 126 -11.13 19.44 -1.00
N HIS A 127 -11.53 20.12 -2.08
CA HIS A 127 -12.95 20.37 -2.42
C HIS A 127 -13.53 19.32 -3.37
N GLU A 128 -12.79 18.27 -3.67
CA GLU A 128 -13.22 17.23 -4.59
C GLU A 128 -14.49 16.52 -4.10
N ASN A 129 -15.42 16.29 -5.02
CA ASN A 129 -16.63 15.53 -4.71
C ASN A 129 -16.28 14.07 -4.45
N VAL A 130 -16.77 13.55 -3.34
CA VAL A 130 -16.58 12.16 -2.93
C VAL A 130 -17.93 11.46 -3.01
N VAL A 131 -18.01 10.41 -3.83
CA VAL A 131 -19.26 9.66 -4.05
C VAL A 131 -19.64 8.86 -2.80
N ALA A 132 -18.63 8.29 -2.11
CA ALA A 132 -18.83 7.51 -0.89
C ALA A 132 -17.65 7.68 0.07
N PRO A 133 -17.86 7.48 1.38
CA PRO A 133 -16.76 7.43 2.35
C PRO A 133 -15.78 6.30 2.00
N MET A 134 -14.47 6.55 2.13
CA MET A 134 -13.47 5.49 2.06
C MET A 134 -13.64 4.56 3.29
N PRO A 135 -13.82 3.25 3.09
CA PRO A 135 -13.92 2.32 4.20
C PRO A 135 -12.56 2.13 4.90
N PRO A 136 -12.56 1.64 6.16
CA PRO A 136 -11.33 1.31 6.87
C PRO A 136 -10.68 0.03 6.31
N PHE A 137 -9.39 0.07 6.02
CA PHE A 137 -8.61 -1.09 5.57
C PHE A 137 -7.65 -1.63 6.64
N GLY A 138 -7.54 -0.97 7.79
CA GLY A 138 -6.57 -1.33 8.82
C GLY A 138 -6.65 -2.76 9.32
N GLN A 139 -7.85 -3.37 9.32
CA GLN A 139 -8.03 -4.78 9.71
C GLN A 139 -7.74 -5.78 8.58
N LEU A 140 -7.65 -5.30 7.34
CA LEU A 140 -7.41 -6.13 6.16
C LEU A 140 -5.92 -6.18 5.80
N ILE A 141 -5.17 -5.14 6.14
CA ILE A 141 -3.73 -5.02 5.87
C ILE A 141 -2.98 -5.60 7.09
N PRO A 142 -2.19 -6.67 6.94
CA PRO A 142 -1.62 -7.41 8.05
C PRO A 142 -0.59 -6.61 8.86
N THR A 143 0.22 -5.79 8.19
CA THR A 143 1.33 -5.07 8.83
C THR A 143 1.36 -3.60 8.44
N ALA A 144 1.89 -2.78 9.32
CA ALA A 144 2.15 -1.37 9.01
C ALA A 144 3.19 -1.22 7.90
N ASP A 145 4.11 -2.17 7.75
CA ASP A 145 5.06 -2.24 6.65
C ASP A 145 4.36 -2.27 5.28
N ASP A 146 3.38 -3.18 5.13
CA ASP A 146 2.59 -3.28 3.90
C ASP A 146 1.84 -1.97 3.60
N LEU A 147 1.27 -1.34 4.63
CA LEU A 147 0.58 -0.07 4.46
C LEU A 147 1.53 1.06 4.06
N TRP A 148 2.72 1.14 4.64
CA TRP A 148 3.72 2.15 4.25
C TRP A 148 4.18 1.97 2.80
N LYS A 149 4.37 0.74 2.34
CA LYS A 149 4.67 0.47 0.92
C LYS A 149 3.54 0.94 -0.01
N ILE A 150 2.28 0.70 0.38
CA ILE A 150 1.12 1.23 -0.37
C ILE A 150 1.16 2.75 -0.43
N ILE A 151 1.45 3.44 0.68
CA ILE A 151 1.54 4.90 0.74
C ILE A 151 2.69 5.42 -0.13
N THR A 152 3.84 4.75 -0.14
CA THR A 152 4.97 5.09 -1.03
C THR A 152 4.52 5.04 -2.49
N PHE A 153 3.83 3.97 -2.92
CA PHE A 153 3.24 3.88 -4.26
C PHE A 153 2.23 5.00 -4.54
N VAL A 154 1.30 5.27 -3.61
CA VAL A 154 0.32 6.36 -3.76
C VAL A 154 1.01 7.71 -3.98
N ARG A 155 2.11 7.97 -3.28
CA ARG A 155 2.91 9.17 -3.47
C ARG A 155 3.70 9.20 -4.78
N SER A 156 4.19 8.07 -5.25
CA SER A 156 4.88 7.99 -6.54
C SER A 156 3.92 8.28 -7.69
N ALA A 157 2.65 7.91 -7.56
CA ALA A 157 1.61 8.18 -8.52
C ALA A 157 1.18 9.66 -8.59
N TYR A 158 1.49 10.46 -7.56
CA TYR A 158 1.13 11.88 -7.47
C TYR A 158 1.73 12.71 -8.60
N LYS A 159 0.90 13.52 -9.27
CA LYS A 159 1.30 14.35 -10.43
C LYS A 159 1.06 15.86 -10.22
N GLY A 160 0.72 16.26 -9.01
CA GLY A 160 0.50 17.65 -8.66
C GLY A 160 1.80 18.39 -8.34
N SER A 161 1.66 19.59 -7.76
CA SER A 161 2.79 20.41 -7.35
C SER A 161 3.64 19.73 -6.26
N PRO A 162 4.96 19.61 -6.41
CA PRO A 162 5.83 18.99 -5.39
C PRO A 162 5.69 19.63 -4.01
N SER A 163 5.40 20.93 -3.93
CA SER A 163 5.20 21.65 -2.67
C SER A 163 3.95 21.20 -1.90
N ARG A 164 3.01 20.52 -2.54
CA ARG A 164 1.77 20.03 -1.92
C ARG A 164 1.75 18.54 -1.65
N LYS A 165 2.76 17.83 -2.12
CA LYS A 165 2.82 16.36 -2.06
C LYS A 165 2.75 15.81 -0.63
N PHE A 166 3.35 16.52 0.32
CA PHE A 166 3.45 16.13 1.72
C PHE A 166 2.54 16.93 2.66
N GLY A 167 1.59 17.65 2.11
CA GLY A 167 0.72 18.54 2.85
C GLY A 167 1.31 19.94 3.08
N ASN A 168 0.46 20.85 3.56
CA ASN A 168 0.82 22.23 3.95
C ASN A 168 0.82 22.35 5.46
#